data_653152e59060f795345fb1794f265a7c
#
_entry.id   653152e59060f795345fb1794f265a7c
#
_cell.length_a   1.000
_cell.length_b   1.000
_cell.length_c   1.000
_cell.angle_alpha   90.00
_cell.angle_beta   90.00
_cell.angle_gamma   90.00
#
_symmetry.space_group_name_H-M   'P 1'
#
loop_
_entity.id
_entity.type
_entity.pdbx_description
1 polymer ?
#
loop_
_entity_poly.entity_id
_entity_poly.type
_entity_poly.pdbx_seq_one_letter_code
_entity_poly.pdbx_strand_id
1 'polypeptide(L)'
;VGNAYNAFLTKNSLYKLGGVFMLSKERVLEIFKEAGVLLEGHFLLTSGRHSNKYLQCAKIFQYTKYSEELCNALAEKFKNDGVEVVIGPAIGAIQMAYEVSRSLGAKNIFAERENGVMTLRRNFYIEKGQKVLVVEDVVTTGGSVKEVIRIVEEAGGEVVGIGSIVDRTGGKIDFGYKYESVISMEVESYEPENCPLCKEGIPVVKPGSRNIK
;
A
#
# COMPACT_ATOMS: atom_id res chain seq x y z
N VAL A 1 18.27 -27.23 7.37
CA VAL A 1 18.46 -25.83 6.96
C VAL A 1 17.23 -24.97 7.25
N GLY A 2 16.28 -25.47 8.06
CA GLY A 2 14.96 -24.84 8.29
C GLY A 2 14.79 -23.98 9.55
N ASN A 3 15.81 -23.79 10.41
CA ASN A 3 15.60 -23.23 11.75
C ASN A 3 16.34 -21.91 12.06
N ALA A 4 17.03 -21.30 11.12
CA ALA A 4 17.77 -20.05 11.39
C ALA A 4 17.00 -18.76 11.08
N TYR A 5 15.91 -18.81 10.30
CA TYR A 5 15.14 -17.61 9.92
C TYR A 5 14.17 -17.12 10.98
N ASN A 6 13.76 -17.97 11.91
CA ASN A 6 12.78 -17.61 12.96
C ASN A 6 13.40 -16.94 14.21
N ALA A 7 14.71 -16.80 14.29
CA ALA A 7 15.38 -16.29 15.48
C ALA A 7 15.59 -14.76 15.52
N PHE A 8 15.25 -14.04 14.43
CA PHE A 8 15.48 -12.59 14.34
C PHE A 8 14.26 -11.71 14.65
N LEU A 9 13.08 -12.29 14.79
CA LEU A 9 11.92 -11.54 15.26
C LEU A 9 11.98 -11.47 16.78
N THR A 10 12.30 -10.30 17.32
CA THR A 10 12.26 -10.05 18.76
C THR A 10 10.85 -10.31 19.27
N LYS A 11 10.72 -10.94 20.46
CA LYS A 11 9.44 -11.37 21.08
C LYS A 11 8.36 -10.28 21.17
N ASN A 12 8.70 -9.01 20.92
CA ASN A 12 7.81 -7.86 21.03
C ASN A 12 7.29 -7.32 19.69
N SER A 13 7.71 -7.87 18.54
CA SER A 13 7.34 -7.34 17.21
C SER A 13 6.12 -8.04 16.59
N LEU A 14 5.81 -9.26 17.04
CA LEU A 14 4.67 -10.05 16.57
C LEU A 14 3.73 -10.37 17.73
N TYR A 15 2.45 -10.13 17.57
CA TYR A 15 1.42 -10.58 18.49
C TYR A 15 0.38 -11.43 17.75
N LYS A 16 -0.26 -12.34 18.47
CA LYS A 16 -1.28 -13.24 17.94
C LYS A 16 -2.66 -12.77 18.36
N LEU A 17 -3.48 -12.37 17.41
CA LEU A 17 -4.88 -12.01 17.63
C LEU A 17 -5.76 -12.95 16.79
N GLY A 18 -6.66 -13.70 17.44
CA GLY A 18 -7.55 -14.63 16.72
C GLY A 18 -6.85 -15.70 15.89
N GLY A 19 -5.60 -16.08 16.22
CA GLY A 19 -4.82 -17.07 15.45
C GLY A 19 -3.92 -16.49 14.36
N VAL A 20 -4.04 -15.20 14.07
CA VAL A 20 -3.24 -14.48 13.04
C VAL A 20 -2.04 -13.81 13.68
N PHE A 21 -0.85 -13.95 13.10
CA PHE A 21 0.34 -13.20 13.49
C PHE A 21 0.26 -11.80 12.89
N MET A 22 0.22 -10.78 13.74
CA MET A 22 0.16 -9.38 13.34
C MET A 22 1.43 -8.67 13.77
N LEU A 23 1.93 -7.76 12.92
CA LEU A 23 2.98 -6.83 13.31
C LEU A 23 2.42 -5.79 14.28
N SER A 24 3.17 -5.49 15.34
CA SER A 24 2.84 -4.38 16.22
C SER A 24 3.00 -3.04 15.47
N LYS A 25 2.23 -2.04 15.88
CA LYS A 25 2.33 -0.68 15.33
C LYS A 25 3.75 -0.12 15.52
N GLU A 26 4.37 -0.40 16.65
CA GLU A 26 5.73 0.02 17.00
C GLU A 26 6.73 -0.56 16.00
N ARG A 27 6.60 -1.85 15.64
CA ARG A 27 7.48 -2.49 14.64
C ARG A 27 7.32 -1.90 13.26
N VAL A 28 6.09 -1.61 12.83
CA VAL A 28 5.85 -0.93 11.54
C VAL A 28 6.49 0.46 11.51
N LEU A 29 6.36 1.23 12.59
CA LEU A 29 6.96 2.56 12.71
C LEU A 29 8.50 2.51 12.75
N GLU A 30 9.08 1.49 13.39
CA GLU A 30 10.52 1.23 13.37
C GLU A 30 11.01 0.97 11.96
N ILE A 31 10.34 0.08 11.20
CA ILE A 31 10.64 -0.19 9.79
C ILE A 31 10.56 1.11 8.97
N PHE A 32 9.54 1.93 9.19
CA PHE A 32 9.37 3.20 8.46
C PHE A 32 10.52 4.18 8.75
N LYS A 33 10.98 4.23 10.00
CA LYS A 33 12.13 5.04 10.40
C LYS A 33 13.42 4.53 9.76
N GLU A 34 13.69 3.24 9.85
CA GLU A 34 14.92 2.60 9.31
C GLU A 34 14.97 2.69 7.78
N ALA A 35 13.84 2.52 7.10
CA ALA A 35 13.75 2.65 5.65
C ALA A 35 13.65 4.11 5.16
N GLY A 36 13.54 5.09 6.08
CA GLY A 36 13.38 6.50 5.73
C GLY A 36 12.08 6.80 4.98
N VAL A 37 11.00 6.09 5.31
CA VAL A 37 9.68 6.23 4.68
C VAL A 37 9.02 7.55 5.04
N LEU A 38 9.12 7.94 6.32
CA LEU A 38 8.56 9.18 6.81
C LEU A 38 9.55 10.33 6.58
N LEU A 39 9.18 11.26 5.73
CA LEU A 39 9.92 12.48 5.48
C LEU A 39 9.27 13.62 6.26
N GLU A 40 10.08 14.47 6.87
CA GLU A 40 9.65 15.71 7.52
C GLU A 40 10.09 16.91 6.70
N GLY A 41 9.22 17.90 6.55
CA GLY A 41 9.47 19.09 5.72
C GLY A 41 8.17 19.78 5.35
N HIS A 42 8.19 20.63 4.32
CA HIS A 42 6.99 21.30 3.81
C HIS A 42 6.63 20.73 2.44
N PHE A 43 5.56 19.95 2.39
CA PHE A 43 5.18 19.16 1.21
C PHE A 43 3.85 19.59 0.60
N LEU A 44 3.82 19.69 -0.74
CA LEU A 44 2.58 19.79 -1.52
C LEU A 44 2.05 18.40 -1.83
N LEU A 45 0.89 18.08 -1.30
CA LEU A 45 0.20 16.82 -1.56
C LEU A 45 -0.52 16.83 -2.91
N THR A 46 -0.88 15.64 -3.42
CA THR A 46 -1.65 15.50 -4.67
C THR A 46 -3.02 16.18 -4.61
N SER A 47 -3.59 16.31 -3.41
CA SER A 47 -4.85 17.02 -3.17
C SER A 47 -4.74 18.56 -3.25
N GLY A 48 -3.53 19.11 -3.45
CA GLY A 48 -3.28 20.54 -3.35
C GLY A 48 -3.05 21.05 -1.91
N ARG A 49 -3.29 20.21 -0.91
CA ARG A 49 -3.05 20.54 0.50
C ARG A 49 -1.57 20.49 0.84
N HIS A 50 -1.16 21.19 1.87
CA HIS A 50 0.18 21.15 2.42
C HIS A 50 0.28 20.22 3.63
N SER A 51 1.47 19.67 3.88
CA SER A 51 1.72 18.83 5.05
C SER A 51 3.15 19.03 5.54
N ASN A 52 3.36 18.86 6.86
CA ASN A 52 4.69 18.81 7.46
C ASN A 52 5.33 17.41 7.34
N LYS A 53 4.60 16.44 6.82
CA LYS A 53 5.06 15.04 6.67
C LYS A 53 4.66 14.47 5.33
N TYR A 54 5.50 13.60 4.79
CA TYR A 54 5.23 12.84 3.56
C TYR A 54 5.66 11.39 3.71
N LEU A 55 4.84 10.46 3.24
CA LEU A 55 5.14 9.03 3.24
C LEU A 55 5.61 8.58 1.85
N GLN A 56 6.89 8.22 1.75
CA GLN A 56 7.49 7.66 0.54
C GLN A 56 7.58 6.13 0.68
N CYS A 57 6.45 5.43 0.58
CA CYS A 57 6.37 3.99 0.85
C CYS A 57 7.20 3.14 -0.11
N ALA A 58 7.47 3.60 -1.33
CA ALA A 58 8.37 2.93 -2.25
C ALA A 58 9.76 2.65 -1.64
N LYS A 59 10.20 3.41 -0.64
CA LYS A 59 11.47 3.17 0.07
C LYS A 59 11.50 1.87 0.87
N ILE A 60 10.34 1.33 1.28
CA ILE A 60 10.23 0.03 1.94
C ILE A 60 10.83 -1.06 1.05
N PHE A 61 10.49 -1.01 -0.23
CA PHE A 61 10.82 -2.04 -1.20
C PHE A 61 12.29 -2.05 -1.65
N GLN A 62 13.10 -1.09 -1.21
CA GLN A 62 14.56 -1.16 -1.33
C GLN A 62 15.17 -2.21 -0.38
N TYR A 63 14.47 -2.53 0.72
CA TYR A 63 14.91 -3.46 1.75
C TYR A 63 14.04 -4.70 1.73
N THR A 64 14.50 -5.76 1.07
CA THR A 64 13.71 -6.99 0.86
C THR A 64 13.20 -7.58 2.18
N LYS A 65 13.97 -7.51 3.27
CA LYS A 65 13.54 -7.96 4.61
C LYS A 65 12.31 -7.20 5.13
N TYR A 66 12.21 -5.88 4.90
CA TYR A 66 11.06 -5.07 5.34
C TYR A 66 9.87 -5.25 4.41
N SER A 67 10.14 -5.38 3.11
CA SER A 67 9.13 -5.74 2.11
C SER A 67 8.46 -7.07 2.49
N GLU A 68 9.26 -8.10 2.75
CA GLU A 68 8.77 -9.42 3.16
C GLU A 68 7.95 -9.34 4.47
N GLU A 69 8.48 -8.66 5.49
CA GLU A 69 7.83 -8.57 6.81
C GLU A 69 6.46 -7.91 6.74
N LEU A 70 6.36 -6.76 6.06
CA LEU A 70 5.11 -6.01 5.92
C LEU A 70 4.11 -6.69 4.98
N CYS A 71 4.57 -7.22 3.85
CA CYS A 71 3.69 -7.90 2.90
C CYS A 71 3.19 -9.24 3.43
N ASN A 72 3.98 -9.99 4.20
CA ASN A 72 3.52 -11.19 4.88
C ASN A 72 2.43 -10.87 5.92
N ALA A 73 2.61 -9.79 6.69
CA ALA A 73 1.60 -9.36 7.66
C ALA A 73 0.28 -8.96 6.99
N LEU A 74 0.35 -8.36 5.80
CA LEU A 74 -0.84 -8.07 5.00
C LEU A 74 -1.47 -9.35 4.43
N ALA A 75 -0.66 -10.21 3.81
CA ALA A 75 -1.10 -11.46 3.20
C ALA A 75 -1.83 -12.37 4.21
N GLU A 76 -1.35 -12.42 5.45
CA GLU A 76 -1.96 -13.19 6.53
C GLU A 76 -3.44 -12.83 6.77
N LYS A 77 -3.83 -11.56 6.53
CA LYS A 77 -5.22 -11.08 6.65
C LYS A 77 -6.15 -11.64 5.57
N PHE A 78 -5.59 -12.13 4.46
CA PHE A 78 -6.31 -12.64 3.29
C PHE A 78 -6.08 -14.13 3.02
N LYS A 79 -5.35 -14.83 3.87
CA LYS A 79 -4.96 -16.25 3.67
C LYS A 79 -6.13 -17.22 3.50
N ASN A 80 -7.30 -16.86 4.05
CA ASN A 80 -8.51 -17.70 4.00
C ASN A 80 -9.51 -17.25 2.92
N ASP A 81 -9.19 -16.21 2.14
CA ASP A 81 -10.12 -15.62 1.16
C ASP A 81 -9.99 -16.28 -0.24
N GLY A 82 -9.09 -17.28 -0.36
CA GLY A 82 -8.91 -18.05 -1.60
C GLY A 82 -8.33 -17.22 -2.75
N VAL A 83 -7.44 -16.28 -2.45
CA VAL A 83 -6.82 -15.40 -3.44
C VAL A 83 -6.06 -16.21 -4.49
N GLU A 84 -6.38 -15.99 -5.77
CA GLU A 84 -5.73 -16.64 -6.91
C GLU A 84 -4.82 -15.68 -7.67
N VAL A 85 -5.16 -14.38 -7.65
CA VAL A 85 -4.38 -13.30 -8.30
C VAL A 85 -4.24 -12.13 -7.34
N VAL A 86 -3.04 -11.54 -7.30
CA VAL A 86 -2.80 -10.24 -6.67
C VAL A 86 -2.49 -9.23 -7.76
N ILE A 87 -3.16 -8.08 -7.73
CA ILE A 87 -2.99 -7.00 -8.68
C ILE A 87 -2.76 -5.68 -7.97
N GLY A 88 -1.79 -4.90 -8.45
CA GLY A 88 -1.58 -3.52 -7.97
C GLY A 88 -1.36 -2.54 -9.11
N PRO A 89 -1.62 -1.25 -8.93
CA PRO A 89 -1.31 -0.23 -9.92
C PRO A 89 0.19 0.05 -9.99
N ALA A 90 0.71 0.14 -11.21
CA ALA A 90 2.09 0.58 -11.44
C ALA A 90 2.25 2.06 -11.07
N ILE A 91 3.39 2.46 -10.55
CA ILE A 91 4.63 1.72 -10.34
C ILE A 91 4.73 1.28 -8.86
N GLY A 92 4.12 2.04 -7.93
CA GLY A 92 4.31 1.90 -6.49
C GLY A 92 3.97 0.52 -5.94
N ALA A 93 2.90 -0.08 -6.45
CA ALA A 93 2.41 -1.35 -5.92
C ALA A 93 2.97 -2.60 -6.63
N ILE A 94 3.82 -2.48 -7.66
CA ILE A 94 4.33 -3.65 -8.39
C ILE A 94 5.08 -4.61 -7.47
N GLN A 95 6.04 -4.09 -6.71
CA GLN A 95 6.88 -4.89 -5.81
C GLN A 95 6.04 -5.46 -4.65
N MET A 96 5.10 -4.66 -4.15
CA MET A 96 4.16 -5.10 -3.13
C MET A 96 3.27 -6.24 -3.63
N ALA A 97 2.68 -6.11 -4.83
CA ALA A 97 1.83 -7.15 -5.42
C ALA A 97 2.60 -8.45 -5.60
N TYR A 98 3.86 -8.38 -6.06
CA TYR A 98 4.75 -9.53 -6.17
C TYR A 98 4.96 -10.21 -4.82
N GLU A 99 5.29 -9.45 -3.79
CA GLU A 99 5.63 -10.02 -2.48
C GLU A 99 4.40 -10.59 -1.77
N VAL A 100 3.24 -9.92 -1.86
CA VAL A 100 1.98 -10.43 -1.32
C VAL A 100 1.55 -11.70 -2.05
N SER A 101 1.66 -11.73 -3.40
CA SER A 101 1.34 -12.94 -4.17
C SER A 101 2.25 -14.11 -3.84
N ARG A 102 3.56 -13.86 -3.65
CA ARG A 102 4.53 -14.87 -3.21
C ARG A 102 4.12 -15.47 -1.86
N SER A 103 3.70 -14.63 -0.92
CA SER A 103 3.25 -15.07 0.41
C SER A 103 1.97 -15.91 0.37
N LEU A 104 1.04 -15.56 -0.54
CA LEU A 104 -0.24 -16.27 -0.70
C LEU A 104 -0.18 -17.47 -1.66
N GLY A 105 0.94 -17.65 -2.38
CA GLY A 105 1.03 -18.66 -3.45
C GLY A 105 0.15 -18.33 -4.66
N ALA A 106 -0.17 -17.05 -4.86
CA ALA A 106 -1.05 -16.56 -5.91
C ALA A 106 -0.27 -16.06 -7.14
N LYS A 107 -0.97 -15.86 -8.26
CA LYS A 107 -0.44 -15.23 -9.47
C LYS A 107 -0.28 -13.73 -9.24
N ASN A 108 0.82 -13.12 -9.73
CA ASN A 108 1.06 -11.69 -9.68
C ASN A 108 0.86 -11.04 -11.05
N ILE A 109 0.10 -9.96 -11.08
CA ILE A 109 -0.03 -9.05 -12.24
C ILE A 109 -0.04 -7.60 -11.74
N PHE A 110 0.02 -6.65 -12.68
CA PHE A 110 -0.15 -5.23 -12.37
C PHE A 110 -0.89 -4.50 -13.48
N ALA A 111 -1.60 -3.44 -13.10
CA ALA A 111 -2.20 -2.50 -14.03
C ALA A 111 -1.28 -1.28 -14.20
N GLU A 112 -1.19 -0.74 -15.40
CA GLU A 112 -0.38 0.45 -15.70
C GLU A 112 -1.17 1.46 -16.52
N ARG A 113 -0.76 2.74 -16.49
CA ARG A 113 -1.44 3.76 -17.27
C ARG A 113 -0.94 3.78 -18.71
N GLU A 114 -1.89 3.72 -19.62
CA GLU A 114 -1.69 3.99 -21.04
C GLU A 114 -2.54 5.18 -21.45
N ASN A 115 -1.91 6.24 -21.95
CA ASN A 115 -2.61 7.50 -22.28
C ASN A 115 -3.49 8.06 -21.12
N GLY A 116 -3.03 7.88 -19.87
CA GLY A 116 -3.74 8.35 -18.69
C GLY A 116 -4.79 7.39 -18.13
N VAL A 117 -5.16 6.34 -18.85
CA VAL A 117 -6.14 5.33 -18.44
C VAL A 117 -5.44 4.13 -17.81
N MET A 118 -5.93 3.69 -16.65
CA MET A 118 -5.44 2.47 -16.00
C MET A 118 -5.93 1.25 -16.78
N THR A 119 -5.00 0.34 -17.15
CA THR A 119 -5.33 -0.82 -17.99
C THR A 119 -4.39 -1.99 -17.73
N LEU A 120 -4.83 -3.20 -18.11
CA LEU A 120 -3.96 -4.37 -18.19
C LEU A 120 -3.20 -4.34 -19.52
N ARG A 121 -1.89 -4.55 -19.43
CA ARG A 121 -1.00 -4.64 -20.59
C ARG A 121 -0.18 -5.94 -20.51
N ARG A 122 0.82 -6.10 -21.40
CA ARG A 122 1.78 -7.21 -21.36
C ARG A 122 1.12 -8.59 -21.47
N ASN A 123 -0.06 -8.65 -22.12
CA ASN A 123 -0.88 -9.86 -22.20
C ASN A 123 -1.30 -10.42 -20.82
N PHE A 124 -1.30 -9.57 -19.78
CA PHE A 124 -1.92 -9.93 -18.52
C PHE A 124 -3.43 -10.03 -18.70
N TYR A 125 -4.02 -11.03 -18.08
CA TYR A 125 -5.46 -11.25 -18.10
C TYR A 125 -5.95 -11.81 -16.76
N ILE A 126 -7.22 -11.61 -16.51
CA ILE A 126 -7.96 -12.16 -15.39
C ILE A 126 -9.04 -13.06 -15.99
N GLU A 127 -9.13 -14.30 -15.50
CA GLU A 127 -10.17 -15.24 -15.93
C GLU A 127 -11.50 -14.93 -15.24
N LYS A 128 -12.60 -15.26 -15.91
CA LYS A 128 -13.92 -15.08 -15.33
C LYS A 128 -14.09 -15.88 -14.04
N GLY A 129 -14.52 -15.20 -12.97
CA GLY A 129 -14.69 -15.79 -11.64
C GLY A 129 -13.40 -15.98 -10.85
N GLN A 130 -12.24 -15.57 -11.39
CA GLN A 130 -10.95 -15.66 -10.70
C GLN A 130 -10.93 -14.70 -9.51
N LYS A 131 -10.50 -15.19 -8.34
CA LYS A 131 -10.47 -14.44 -7.08
C LYS A 131 -9.26 -13.53 -7.01
N VAL A 132 -9.50 -12.22 -6.97
CA VAL A 132 -8.47 -11.19 -7.09
C VAL A 132 -8.37 -10.33 -5.83
N LEU A 133 -7.17 -10.21 -5.30
CA LEU A 133 -6.81 -9.25 -4.26
C LEU A 133 -6.18 -8.02 -4.92
N VAL A 134 -6.76 -6.85 -4.69
CA VAL A 134 -6.20 -5.56 -5.13
C VAL A 134 -5.29 -5.00 -4.05
N VAL A 135 -4.07 -4.58 -4.39
CA VAL A 135 -3.13 -4.02 -3.41
C VAL A 135 -2.60 -2.65 -3.83
N GLU A 136 -2.31 -1.78 -2.85
CA GLU A 136 -1.72 -0.45 -3.05
C GLU A 136 -0.74 -0.15 -1.90
N ASP A 137 0.35 0.54 -2.15
CA ASP A 137 1.32 0.86 -1.09
C ASP A 137 0.73 1.87 -0.09
N VAL A 138 0.05 2.91 -0.57
CA VAL A 138 -0.60 3.94 0.24
C VAL A 138 -1.98 4.28 -0.31
N VAL A 139 -3.01 4.08 0.49
CA VAL A 139 -4.36 4.55 0.18
C VAL A 139 -4.57 5.95 0.76
N THR A 140 -4.88 6.92 -0.10
CA THR A 140 -5.26 8.28 0.27
C THR A 140 -6.72 8.58 -0.09
N THR A 141 -6.99 8.81 -1.37
CA THR A 141 -8.35 8.98 -1.89
C THR A 141 -8.94 7.69 -2.48
N GLY A 142 -8.11 6.66 -2.62
CA GLY A 142 -8.48 5.38 -3.20
C GLY A 142 -8.71 5.40 -4.72
N GLY A 143 -8.39 6.48 -5.41
CA GLY A 143 -8.66 6.62 -6.85
C GLY A 143 -8.03 5.51 -7.69
N SER A 144 -6.72 5.22 -7.51
CA SER A 144 -6.02 4.15 -8.25
C SER A 144 -6.61 2.77 -7.93
N VAL A 145 -6.94 2.52 -6.67
CA VAL A 145 -7.56 1.26 -6.24
C VAL A 145 -8.91 1.05 -6.94
N LYS A 146 -9.77 2.10 -6.98
CA LYS A 146 -11.07 2.04 -7.67
C LYS A 146 -10.94 1.79 -9.17
N GLU A 147 -9.91 2.35 -9.81
CA GLU A 147 -9.62 2.07 -11.22
C GLU A 147 -9.23 0.60 -11.43
N VAL A 148 -8.42 0.02 -10.52
CA VAL A 148 -8.03 -1.40 -10.60
C VAL A 148 -9.21 -2.32 -10.30
N ILE A 149 -10.05 -2.01 -9.31
CA ILE A 149 -11.30 -2.75 -9.03
C ILE A 149 -12.14 -2.85 -10.30
N ARG A 150 -12.37 -1.71 -10.99
CA ARG A 150 -13.13 -1.69 -12.24
C ARG A 150 -12.53 -2.61 -13.32
N ILE A 151 -11.19 -2.64 -13.47
CA ILE A 151 -10.53 -3.53 -14.41
C ILE A 151 -10.80 -5.00 -14.08
N VAL A 152 -10.77 -5.37 -12.79
CA VAL A 152 -11.07 -6.74 -12.34
C VAL A 152 -12.52 -7.12 -12.66
N GLU A 153 -13.46 -6.24 -12.35
CA GLU A 153 -14.90 -6.44 -12.59
C GLU A 153 -15.21 -6.52 -14.09
N GLU A 154 -14.65 -5.62 -14.91
CA GLU A 154 -14.82 -5.62 -16.38
C GLU A 154 -14.25 -6.89 -17.03
N ALA A 155 -13.20 -7.46 -16.46
CA ALA A 155 -12.65 -8.76 -16.88
C ALA A 155 -13.50 -9.95 -16.41
N GLY A 156 -14.49 -9.75 -15.55
CA GLY A 156 -15.33 -10.78 -14.94
C GLY A 156 -14.68 -11.51 -13.77
N GLY A 157 -13.61 -10.96 -13.20
CA GLY A 157 -12.99 -11.46 -11.96
C GLY A 157 -13.82 -11.11 -10.72
N GLU A 158 -13.54 -11.80 -9.62
CA GLU A 158 -14.15 -11.57 -8.30
C GLU A 158 -13.14 -10.83 -7.39
N VAL A 159 -13.46 -9.60 -7.01
CA VAL A 159 -12.64 -8.87 -6.01
C VAL A 159 -12.93 -9.44 -4.63
N VAL A 160 -11.96 -10.15 -4.02
CA VAL A 160 -12.11 -10.74 -2.68
C VAL A 160 -11.65 -9.81 -1.58
N GLY A 161 -10.94 -8.74 -1.92
CA GLY A 161 -10.54 -7.72 -0.97
C GLY A 161 -9.55 -6.72 -1.52
N ILE A 162 -9.24 -5.73 -0.70
CA ILE A 162 -8.25 -4.69 -0.95
C ILE A 162 -7.25 -4.69 0.21
N GLY A 163 -5.96 -4.61 -0.12
CA GLY A 163 -4.88 -4.53 0.87
C GLY A 163 -3.99 -3.31 0.68
N SER A 164 -3.56 -2.67 1.77
CA SER A 164 -2.53 -1.63 1.69
C SER A 164 -1.49 -1.74 2.79
N ILE A 165 -0.28 -1.20 2.56
CA ILE A 165 0.66 -1.02 3.66
C ILE A 165 0.16 0.12 4.55
N VAL A 166 -0.21 1.26 3.97
CA VAL A 166 -0.68 2.42 4.73
C VAL A 166 -2.08 2.83 4.29
N ASP A 167 -2.99 2.89 5.25
CA ASP A 167 -4.25 3.62 5.12
C ASP A 167 -4.10 5.02 5.70
N ARG A 168 -4.27 6.05 4.86
CA ARG A 168 -4.26 7.46 5.26
C ARG A 168 -5.66 8.05 5.38
N THR A 169 -6.70 7.26 5.21
CA THR A 169 -8.09 7.71 5.29
C THR A 169 -8.63 7.67 6.73
N GLY A 170 -7.87 7.06 7.65
CA GLY A 170 -8.33 6.83 9.02
C GLY A 170 -9.50 5.85 9.07
N GLY A 171 -9.56 4.89 8.13
CA GLY A 171 -10.64 3.90 8.04
C GLY A 171 -11.95 4.45 7.47
N LYS A 172 -11.94 5.66 6.89
CA LYS A 172 -13.17 6.33 6.39
C LYS A 172 -13.54 5.94 4.96
N ILE A 173 -12.63 5.29 4.23
CA ILE A 173 -12.90 4.90 2.84
C ILE A 173 -13.66 3.59 2.80
N ASP A 174 -14.69 3.56 1.97
CA ASP A 174 -15.42 2.34 1.62
C ASP A 174 -15.21 2.04 0.14
N PHE A 175 -14.77 0.83 -0.15
CA PHE A 175 -14.61 0.31 -1.50
C PHE A 175 -15.74 -0.64 -1.91
N GLY A 176 -16.68 -0.95 -0.99
CA GLY A 176 -17.69 -1.99 -1.16
C GLY A 176 -17.16 -3.42 -0.99
N TYR A 177 -15.90 -3.58 -0.57
CA TYR A 177 -15.19 -4.83 -0.38
C TYR A 177 -14.44 -4.84 0.96
N LYS A 178 -14.03 -6.03 1.42
CA LYS A 178 -13.11 -6.15 2.57
C LYS A 178 -11.86 -5.31 2.30
N TYR A 179 -11.55 -4.38 3.20
CA TYR A 179 -10.34 -3.56 3.15
C TYR A 179 -9.52 -3.75 4.40
N GLU A 180 -8.24 -4.08 4.22
CA GLU A 180 -7.27 -4.27 5.29
C GLU A 180 -6.01 -3.46 5.01
N SER A 181 -5.45 -2.86 6.05
CA SER A 181 -4.14 -2.21 5.98
C SER A 181 -3.19 -2.78 7.04
N VAL A 182 -1.88 -2.66 6.80
CA VAL A 182 -0.88 -3.00 7.83
C VAL A 182 -0.90 -1.95 8.92
N ILE A 183 -1.02 -0.67 8.54
CA ILE A 183 -1.14 0.44 9.50
C ILE A 183 -2.10 1.50 8.96
N SER A 184 -2.93 2.05 9.85
CA SER A 184 -3.69 3.27 9.57
C SER A 184 -3.01 4.46 10.24
N MET A 185 -2.74 5.52 9.48
CA MET A 185 -2.04 6.73 9.92
C MET A 185 -2.70 7.98 9.33
N GLU A 186 -3.23 8.80 10.18
CA GLU A 186 -3.61 10.16 9.75
C GLU A 186 -2.34 11.03 9.62
N VAL A 187 -2.18 11.65 8.46
CA VAL A 187 -1.14 12.65 8.23
C VAL A 187 -1.82 14.01 8.17
N GLU A 188 -1.43 14.86 9.10
CA GLU A 188 -1.97 16.21 9.19
C GLU A 188 -1.71 16.98 7.89
N SER A 189 -2.74 17.67 7.43
CA SER A 189 -2.64 18.48 6.21
C SER A 189 -3.44 19.79 6.35
N TYR A 190 -2.96 20.82 5.69
CA TYR A 190 -3.48 22.17 5.78
C TYR A 190 -3.90 22.68 4.41
N GLU A 191 -4.93 23.51 4.34
CA GLU A 191 -5.15 24.34 3.16
C GLU A 191 -3.99 25.33 3.02
N PRO A 192 -3.55 25.67 1.79
CA PRO A 192 -2.41 26.56 1.57
C PRO A 192 -2.49 27.88 2.35
N GLU A 193 -3.69 28.47 2.42
CA GLU A 193 -3.96 29.75 3.11
C GLU A 193 -3.79 29.65 4.63
N ASN A 194 -3.98 28.43 5.19
CA ASN A 194 -3.90 28.17 6.63
C ASN A 194 -2.63 27.41 7.03
N CYS A 195 -1.74 27.14 6.08
CA CYS A 195 -0.54 26.35 6.33
C CYS A 195 0.44 27.11 7.25
N PRO A 196 0.80 26.55 8.43
CA PRO A 196 1.75 27.20 9.32
C PRO A 196 3.14 27.32 8.70
N LEU A 197 3.56 26.34 7.89
CA LEU A 197 4.87 26.34 7.24
C LEU A 197 4.98 27.41 6.14
N CYS A 198 3.86 27.73 5.46
CA CYS A 198 3.81 28.87 4.54
C CYS A 198 4.01 30.19 5.30
N LYS A 199 3.38 30.31 6.48
CA LYS A 199 3.50 31.52 7.32
C LYS A 199 4.93 31.73 7.86
N GLU A 200 5.64 30.61 8.06
CA GLU A 200 7.06 30.61 8.45
C GLU A 200 8.02 30.82 7.26
N GLY A 201 7.51 30.95 6.04
CA GLY A 201 8.31 31.13 4.83
C GLY A 201 9.11 29.91 4.39
N ILE A 202 8.78 28.71 4.89
CA ILE A 202 9.45 27.48 4.51
C ILE A 202 9.05 27.09 3.09
N PRO A 203 10.01 26.91 2.14
CA PRO A 203 9.70 26.55 0.77
C PRO A 203 8.94 25.22 0.68
N VAL A 204 7.86 25.19 -0.12
CA VAL A 204 7.11 23.96 -0.37
C VAL A 204 7.80 23.10 -1.40
N VAL A 205 7.89 21.80 -1.13
CA VAL A 205 8.46 20.77 -2.03
C VAL A 205 7.36 19.79 -2.44
N LYS A 206 7.36 19.40 -3.71
CA LYS A 206 6.47 18.36 -4.21
C LYS A 206 7.24 17.06 -4.38
N PRO A 207 7.13 16.10 -3.46
CA PRO A 207 7.74 14.79 -3.63
C PRO A 207 6.87 13.89 -4.52
N GLY A 208 7.51 12.85 -5.11
CA GLY A 208 6.83 11.83 -5.91
C GLY A 208 6.92 12.05 -7.41
N SER A 209 6.37 11.09 -8.16
CA SER A 209 6.51 11.00 -9.62
C SER A 209 5.40 11.73 -10.41
N ARG A 210 4.39 12.30 -9.75
CA ARG A 210 3.27 12.98 -10.42
C ARG A 210 3.53 14.47 -10.52
N ASN A 211 3.75 14.96 -11.75
CA ASN A 211 3.66 16.39 -12.03
C ASN A 211 2.19 16.81 -12.00
N ILE A 212 1.83 17.79 -11.18
CA ILE A 212 0.56 18.52 -11.33
C ILE A 212 0.78 19.48 -12.50
N LYS A 213 -0.02 19.37 -13.56
CA LYS A 213 -0.12 20.39 -14.60
C LYS A 213 -0.90 21.57 -14.07
#